data_b15c04bee4f81dac10611a2be6bc24b1
#
_entry.id   b15c04bee4f81dac10611a2be6bc24b1
#
_cell.length_a   1.000
_cell.length_b   1.000
_cell.length_c   1.000
_cell.angle_alpha   90.00
_cell.angle_beta   90.00
_cell.angle_gamma   90.00
#
_symmetry.space_group_name_H-M   'P 1'
#
loop_
_entity.id
_entity.type
_entity.pdbx_description
1 polymer ?
#
loop_
_entity_poly.entity_id
_entity_poly.type
_entity_poly.pdbx_seq_one_letter_code
_entity_poly.pdbx_strand_id
1 'polypeptide(L)'
;GILNEGYAVLERNNAKQPILEAYFTHEGTFYYKDGQLIDQRTYRIKEPLLVPLIFKPDAKRPFGHSRITRACMSYVGSALRTIKRSEIAAEFFSFPQKWMTGVDSDAEELNKWSAAMSAMMRFTLNEDGQDHVKLGQFSQQSMSPHVDQLKMFASLFAGEVGLTLDDLGFPQSNPSSYDAIKASHENLRLTAKAAHKSFNVGILNAGFLAACIRDDYDYTRQQIAITSPLWLPPFQADVSMLGAIGDAIQKINTSYPEYLTEEKLLELTGI
;
A
#
# COMPACT_ATOMS: atom_id res chain seq x y z
N GLY A 1 21.99 -8.04 16.56
CA GLY A 1 23.36 -8.25 16.05
C GLY A 1 23.97 -6.93 15.65
N ILE A 2 25.24 -6.77 15.91
CA ILE A 2 26.02 -5.61 15.46
C ILE A 2 26.41 -5.89 14.01
N LEU A 3 26.12 -4.96 13.10
CA LEU A 3 26.60 -5.03 11.72
C LEU A 3 28.11 -4.74 11.71
N ASN A 4 28.89 -5.56 11.05
CA ASN A 4 30.32 -5.31 10.87
C ASN A 4 30.58 -4.39 9.67
N GLU A 5 29.75 -4.50 8.64
CA GLU A 5 29.85 -3.73 7.41
C GLU A 5 28.45 -3.54 6.85
N GLY A 6 28.27 -2.50 6.06
CA GLY A 6 27.04 -2.21 5.36
C GLY A 6 27.28 -1.58 3.99
N TYR A 7 26.35 -1.85 3.09
CA TYR A 7 26.35 -1.28 1.74
C TYR A 7 24.97 -0.72 1.44
N ALA A 8 24.91 0.46 0.87
CA ALA A 8 23.68 1.09 0.42
C ALA A 8 23.84 1.77 -0.94
N VAL A 9 22.85 1.59 -1.80
CA VAL A 9 22.73 2.39 -3.04
C VAL A 9 21.89 3.60 -2.71
N LEU A 10 22.49 4.79 -2.77
CA LEU A 10 21.85 6.06 -2.43
C LEU A 10 21.09 6.65 -3.62
N GLU A 11 21.63 6.47 -4.83
CA GLU A 11 21.04 6.99 -6.06
C GLU A 11 21.15 5.99 -7.21
N ARG A 12 20.11 5.93 -8.05
CA ARG A 12 20.05 5.07 -9.26
C ARG A 12 19.69 5.89 -10.47
N ASN A 13 20.18 5.48 -11.64
CA ASN A 13 19.77 6.05 -12.93
C ASN A 13 18.39 5.54 -13.37
N ASN A 14 17.88 6.08 -14.47
CA ASN A 14 16.60 5.64 -15.06
C ASN A 14 16.59 4.14 -15.45
N ALA A 15 17.77 3.57 -15.71
CA ALA A 15 17.95 2.13 -15.99
C ALA A 15 18.10 1.28 -14.70
N LYS A 16 17.86 1.88 -13.51
CA LYS A 16 17.99 1.26 -12.19
C LYS A 16 19.41 0.82 -11.80
N GLN A 17 20.43 1.26 -12.52
CA GLN A 17 21.83 1.01 -12.16
C GLN A 17 22.26 1.98 -11.05
N PRO A 18 23.14 1.57 -10.12
CA PRO A 18 23.63 2.44 -9.07
C PRO A 18 24.52 3.56 -9.65
N ILE A 19 24.28 4.81 -9.24
CA ILE A 19 25.13 5.97 -9.55
C ILE A 19 25.93 6.35 -8.31
N LEU A 20 25.24 6.46 -7.15
CA LEU A 20 25.84 6.84 -5.89
C LEU A 20 25.67 5.70 -4.90
N GLU A 21 26.78 5.23 -4.36
CA GLU A 21 26.87 4.09 -3.47
C GLU A 21 27.60 4.50 -2.20
N ALA A 22 27.26 3.89 -1.07
CA ALA A 22 27.95 4.09 0.20
C ALA A 22 28.31 2.77 0.85
N TYR A 23 29.55 2.66 1.31
CA TYR A 23 30.05 1.57 2.13
C TYR A 23 30.29 2.04 3.55
N PHE A 24 29.70 1.36 4.50
CA PHE A 24 29.79 1.67 5.93
C PHE A 24 30.63 0.59 6.59
N THR A 25 31.75 1.00 7.16
CA THR A 25 32.70 0.09 7.82
C THR A 25 33.07 0.62 9.20
N HIS A 26 33.85 -0.13 9.95
CA HIS A 26 34.44 0.31 11.22
C HIS A 26 35.47 1.47 11.06
N GLU A 27 36.02 1.64 9.86
CA GLU A 27 36.99 2.68 9.57
C GLU A 27 36.34 4.00 9.17
N GLY A 28 35.10 3.94 8.66
CA GLY A 28 34.35 5.10 8.22
C GLY A 28 33.32 4.78 7.14
N THR A 29 32.79 5.82 6.54
CA THR A 29 31.87 5.74 5.41
C THR A 29 32.56 6.21 4.14
N PHE A 30 32.47 5.41 3.10
CA PHE A 30 33.07 5.64 1.79
C PHE A 30 31.96 5.83 0.76
N TYR A 31 31.99 6.94 0.05
CA TYR A 31 31.01 7.25 -0.99
C TYR A 31 31.64 7.10 -2.38
N TYR A 32 30.97 6.33 -3.23
CA TYR A 32 31.40 6.07 -4.60
C TYR A 32 30.36 6.62 -5.57
N LYS A 33 30.82 7.30 -6.59
CA LYS A 33 30.00 7.73 -7.71
C LYS A 33 30.56 7.12 -8.99
N ASP A 34 29.71 6.40 -9.74
CA ASP A 34 30.09 5.68 -10.96
C ASP A 34 31.37 4.82 -10.75
N GLY A 35 31.49 4.18 -9.58
CA GLY A 35 32.60 3.32 -9.21
C GLY A 35 33.88 4.06 -8.77
N GLN A 36 33.87 5.38 -8.71
CA GLN A 36 35.00 6.17 -8.22
C GLN A 36 34.75 6.71 -6.81
N LEU A 37 35.72 6.61 -5.93
CA LEU A 37 35.63 7.17 -4.57
C LEU A 37 35.60 8.71 -4.67
N ILE A 38 34.50 9.31 -4.18
CA ILE A 38 34.30 10.77 -4.20
C ILE A 38 34.46 11.41 -2.82
N ASP A 39 34.14 10.69 -1.74
CA ASP A 39 34.19 11.19 -0.38
C ASP A 39 34.47 10.07 0.61
N GLN A 40 35.19 10.38 1.68
CA GLN A 40 35.47 9.49 2.78
C GLN A 40 35.28 10.25 4.08
N ARG A 41 34.47 9.71 4.98
CA ARG A 41 34.22 10.30 6.30
C ARG A 41 34.59 9.31 7.39
N THR A 42 35.46 9.76 8.28
CA THR A 42 35.88 9.00 9.46
C THR A 42 35.27 9.62 10.71
N TYR A 43 34.87 8.77 11.63
CA TYR A 43 34.25 9.18 12.89
C TYR A 43 35.01 8.55 14.07
N ARG A 44 34.85 9.11 15.25
CA ARG A 44 35.44 8.56 16.47
C ARG A 44 34.84 7.19 16.79
N ILE A 45 33.51 7.09 16.66
CA ILE A 45 32.82 5.81 16.86
C ILE A 45 33.22 4.80 15.79
N LYS A 46 33.59 3.60 16.26
CA LYS A 46 34.03 2.47 15.41
C LYS A 46 32.89 1.52 15.06
N GLU A 47 31.68 2.04 14.85
CA GLU A 47 30.54 1.26 14.41
C GLU A 47 30.09 1.76 13.01
N PRO A 48 29.66 0.86 12.11
CA PRO A 48 29.13 1.27 10.81
C PRO A 48 27.88 2.15 10.97
N LEU A 49 27.83 3.27 10.25
CA LEU A 49 26.72 4.23 10.30
C LEU A 49 25.53 3.77 9.45
N LEU A 50 25.12 2.53 9.60
CA LEU A 50 23.97 1.95 8.93
C LEU A 50 23.14 1.17 9.95
N VAL A 51 21.90 1.57 10.13
CA VAL A 51 20.97 0.93 11.09
C VAL A 51 19.80 0.33 10.33
N PRO A 52 19.62 -1.00 10.38
CA PRO A 52 18.48 -1.64 9.77
C PRO A 52 17.21 -1.47 10.62
N LEU A 53 16.10 -1.06 10.02
CA LEU A 53 14.78 -1.12 10.61
C LEU A 53 14.14 -2.47 10.25
N ILE A 54 14.14 -3.37 11.21
CA ILE A 54 13.80 -4.78 10.99
C ILE A 54 12.34 -5.03 11.37
N PHE A 55 11.56 -5.58 10.44
CA PHE A 55 10.16 -5.95 10.66
C PHE A 55 10.00 -7.47 10.63
N LYS A 56 9.46 -8.05 11.72
CA LYS A 56 9.22 -9.50 11.89
C LYS A 56 10.42 -10.36 11.45
N PRO A 57 11.58 -10.26 12.14
CA PRO A 57 12.73 -11.11 11.84
C PRO A 57 12.42 -12.58 12.19
N ASP A 58 12.96 -13.51 11.41
CA ASP A 58 13.00 -14.94 11.72
C ASP A 58 14.43 -15.51 11.56
N ALA A 59 14.61 -16.78 11.91
CA ALA A 59 15.93 -17.43 11.84
C ALA A 59 16.49 -17.52 10.42
N LYS A 60 15.62 -17.54 9.40
CA LYS A 60 16.03 -17.59 7.98
C LYS A 60 16.25 -16.20 7.41
N ARG A 61 15.58 -15.19 7.96
CA ARG A 61 15.58 -13.79 7.49
C ARG A 61 15.82 -12.84 8.66
N PRO A 62 17.06 -12.72 9.12
CA PRO A 62 17.41 -11.88 10.27
C PRO A 62 17.12 -10.39 10.02
N PHE A 63 17.09 -9.95 8.75
CA PHE A 63 16.70 -8.58 8.36
C PHE A 63 15.18 -8.41 8.14
N GLY A 64 14.37 -9.40 8.55
CA GLY A 64 12.94 -9.31 8.56
C GLY A 64 12.27 -9.58 7.22
N HIS A 65 10.98 -9.27 7.17
CA HIS A 65 10.10 -9.49 6.03
C HIS A 65 9.49 -8.18 5.53
N SER A 66 9.28 -8.10 4.21
CA SER A 66 8.44 -7.03 3.64
C SER A 66 6.97 -7.24 4.02
N ARG A 67 6.24 -6.16 4.22
CA ARG A 67 4.77 -6.19 4.30
C ARG A 67 4.11 -6.48 2.96
N ILE A 68 4.81 -6.21 1.86
CA ILE A 68 4.35 -6.58 0.51
C ILE A 68 4.66 -8.07 0.32
N THR A 69 3.64 -8.90 0.56
CA THR A 69 3.73 -10.35 0.40
C THR A 69 3.58 -10.76 -1.07
N ARG A 70 3.92 -12.01 -1.38
CA ARG A 70 3.64 -12.57 -2.71
C ARG A 70 2.15 -12.65 -3.01
N ALA A 71 1.32 -12.86 -1.98
CA ALA A 71 -0.13 -12.84 -2.10
C ALA A 71 -0.62 -11.45 -2.54
N CYS A 72 -0.15 -10.37 -1.89
CA CYS A 72 -0.45 -8.99 -2.30
C CYS A 72 -0.12 -8.75 -3.78
N MET A 73 1.08 -9.14 -4.21
CA MET A 73 1.52 -8.98 -5.60
C MET A 73 0.62 -9.76 -6.58
N SER A 74 0.21 -10.96 -6.20
CA SER A 74 -0.70 -11.80 -6.99
C SER A 74 -2.08 -11.16 -7.12
N TYR A 75 -2.65 -10.64 -6.04
CA TYR A 75 -3.97 -9.99 -6.05
C TYR A 75 -3.96 -8.72 -6.90
N VAL A 76 -2.95 -7.88 -6.76
CA VAL A 76 -2.79 -6.69 -7.60
C VAL A 76 -2.66 -7.07 -9.08
N GLY A 77 -1.84 -8.08 -9.42
CA GLY A 77 -1.71 -8.56 -10.79
C GLY A 77 -3.02 -9.12 -11.35
N SER A 78 -3.85 -9.76 -10.52
CA SER A 78 -5.16 -10.28 -10.92
C SER A 78 -6.19 -9.14 -11.09
N ALA A 79 -6.18 -8.14 -10.22
CA ALA A 79 -7.00 -6.94 -10.34
C ALA A 79 -6.70 -6.17 -11.64
N LEU A 80 -5.43 -5.97 -11.96
CA LEU A 80 -5.00 -5.31 -13.20
C LEU A 80 -5.46 -6.07 -14.44
N ARG A 81 -5.39 -7.43 -14.44
CA ARG A 81 -5.92 -8.24 -15.53
C ARG A 81 -7.44 -8.11 -15.67
N THR A 82 -8.16 -8.01 -14.54
CA THR A 82 -9.61 -7.82 -14.55
C THR A 82 -9.98 -6.46 -15.13
N ILE A 83 -9.28 -5.40 -14.74
CA ILE A 83 -9.47 -4.05 -15.31
C ILE A 83 -9.26 -4.07 -16.83
N LYS A 84 -8.16 -4.66 -17.31
CA LYS A 84 -7.90 -4.80 -18.76
C LYS A 84 -9.02 -5.56 -19.49
N ARG A 85 -9.53 -6.65 -18.90
CA ARG A 85 -10.66 -7.41 -19.48
C ARG A 85 -11.93 -6.59 -19.51
N SER A 86 -12.19 -5.80 -18.46
CA SER A 86 -13.38 -4.95 -18.42
C SER A 86 -13.32 -3.84 -19.47
N GLU A 87 -12.15 -3.25 -19.73
CA GLU A 87 -11.96 -2.25 -20.79
C GLU A 87 -12.27 -2.85 -22.17
N ILE A 88 -11.69 -4.02 -22.47
CA ILE A 88 -11.95 -4.73 -23.74
C ILE A 88 -13.44 -5.11 -23.85
N ALA A 89 -14.02 -5.64 -22.78
CA ALA A 89 -15.44 -5.98 -22.77
C ALA A 89 -16.33 -4.76 -22.98
N ALA A 90 -15.98 -3.62 -22.38
CA ALA A 90 -16.71 -2.36 -22.54
C ALA A 90 -16.72 -1.87 -23.99
N GLU A 91 -15.61 -2.01 -24.73
CA GLU A 91 -15.55 -1.69 -26.16
C GLU A 91 -16.53 -2.54 -26.97
N PHE A 92 -16.52 -3.88 -26.74
CA PHE A 92 -17.44 -4.78 -27.45
C PHE A 92 -18.89 -4.55 -27.11
N PHE A 93 -19.23 -4.25 -25.86
CA PHE A 93 -20.62 -4.08 -25.41
C PHE A 93 -21.16 -2.68 -25.64
N SER A 94 -20.30 -1.67 -25.84
CA SER A 94 -20.71 -0.32 -26.24
C SER A 94 -21.28 -0.28 -27.66
N PHE A 95 -20.85 -1.21 -28.52
CA PHE A 95 -21.29 -1.32 -29.89
C PHE A 95 -21.83 -2.74 -30.14
N PRO A 96 -23.07 -3.07 -29.69
CA PRO A 96 -23.61 -4.40 -29.84
C PRO A 96 -23.71 -4.77 -31.31
N GLN A 97 -23.14 -5.92 -31.65
CA GLN A 97 -23.17 -6.43 -33.02
C GLN A 97 -24.60 -6.77 -33.43
N LYS A 98 -25.01 -6.30 -34.60
CA LYS A 98 -26.27 -6.62 -35.22
C LYS A 98 -26.04 -7.74 -36.22
N TRP A 99 -26.99 -8.63 -36.33
CA TRP A 99 -26.98 -9.71 -37.32
C TRP A 99 -28.25 -9.71 -38.13
N MET A 100 -28.18 -10.20 -39.37
CA MET A 100 -29.30 -10.42 -40.24
C MET A 100 -29.17 -11.71 -40.97
N THR A 101 -30.28 -12.34 -41.31
CA THR A 101 -30.37 -13.55 -42.12
C THR A 101 -31.50 -13.41 -43.12
N GLY A 102 -31.47 -14.14 -44.21
CA GLY A 102 -32.50 -14.12 -45.26
C GLY A 102 -32.35 -12.98 -46.27
N VAL A 103 -31.12 -12.46 -46.45
CA VAL A 103 -30.79 -11.43 -47.46
C VAL A 103 -30.30 -12.14 -48.71
N ASP A 104 -30.66 -11.61 -49.90
CA ASP A 104 -30.23 -12.14 -51.18
C ASP A 104 -28.71 -12.02 -51.35
N SER A 105 -28.10 -12.99 -52.04
CA SER A 105 -26.66 -13.02 -52.33
C SER A 105 -26.18 -11.83 -53.19
N ASP A 106 -27.07 -11.24 -53.98
CA ASP A 106 -26.80 -10.10 -54.86
C ASP A 106 -27.06 -8.74 -54.20
N ALA A 107 -27.42 -8.71 -52.91
CA ALA A 107 -27.63 -7.47 -52.18
C ALA A 107 -26.32 -6.70 -52.00
N GLU A 108 -26.34 -5.39 -52.23
CA GLU A 108 -25.20 -4.49 -52.03
C GLU A 108 -24.63 -4.64 -50.61
N GLU A 109 -23.28 -4.77 -50.49
CA GLU A 109 -22.61 -4.83 -49.20
C GLU A 109 -22.92 -3.62 -48.36
N LEU A 110 -23.50 -3.86 -47.19
CA LEU A 110 -23.80 -2.79 -46.24
C LEU A 110 -22.51 -2.14 -45.71
N ASN A 111 -22.42 -0.84 -45.84
CA ASN A 111 -21.34 -0.08 -45.28
C ASN A 111 -21.33 -0.27 -43.74
N LYS A 112 -20.24 -0.85 -43.21
CA LYS A 112 -20.06 -1.17 -41.81
C LYS A 112 -20.32 0.02 -40.85
N TRP A 113 -20.02 1.24 -41.31
CA TRP A 113 -20.27 2.48 -40.56
C TRP A 113 -21.76 2.81 -40.47
N SER A 114 -22.52 2.67 -41.53
CA SER A 114 -23.96 2.92 -41.58
C SER A 114 -24.71 1.92 -40.69
N ALA A 115 -24.26 0.67 -40.65
CA ALA A 115 -24.82 -0.37 -39.80
C ALA A 115 -24.56 -0.14 -38.30
N ALA A 116 -23.42 0.44 -37.95
CA ALA A 116 -23.05 0.73 -36.56
C ALA A 116 -23.83 1.94 -36.01
N MET A 117 -24.14 2.94 -36.82
CA MET A 117 -24.72 4.22 -36.38
C MET A 117 -26.25 4.26 -36.39
N SER A 118 -26.96 3.16 -36.23
CA SER A 118 -28.43 3.12 -36.09
C SER A 118 -29.19 3.62 -37.30
N ALA A 119 -28.57 3.63 -38.48
CA ALA A 119 -29.28 3.99 -39.71
C ALA A 119 -30.42 3.00 -39.98
N MET A 120 -31.57 3.52 -40.39
CA MET A 120 -32.71 2.71 -40.75
C MET A 120 -32.37 1.90 -41.98
N MET A 121 -32.17 0.57 -41.83
CA MET A 121 -31.81 -0.33 -42.90
C MET A 121 -33.05 -0.70 -43.70
N ARG A 122 -32.99 -0.58 -45.04
CA ARG A 122 -33.99 -1.15 -45.93
C ARG A 122 -33.46 -2.46 -46.49
N PHE A 123 -34.30 -3.46 -46.46
CA PHE A 123 -33.97 -4.77 -47.01
C PHE A 123 -34.94 -5.13 -48.10
N THR A 124 -34.45 -5.70 -49.16
CA THR A 124 -35.27 -6.31 -50.22
C THR A 124 -35.58 -7.75 -49.84
N LEU A 125 -36.78 -8.18 -50.08
CA LEU A 125 -37.24 -9.58 -49.91
C LEU A 125 -36.64 -10.39 -51.08
N ASN A 126 -36.29 -11.65 -50.83
CA ASN A 126 -35.94 -12.62 -51.90
C ASN A 126 -37.11 -12.77 -52.86
N GLU A 127 -36.81 -12.94 -54.17
CA GLU A 127 -37.83 -13.10 -55.23
C GLU A 127 -38.78 -14.26 -54.98
N ASP A 128 -38.38 -15.30 -54.24
CA ASP A 128 -39.18 -16.47 -53.93
C ASP A 128 -40.16 -16.26 -52.74
N GLY A 129 -40.12 -15.16 -52.04
CA GLY A 129 -41.10 -14.76 -51.00
C GLY A 129 -41.23 -15.67 -49.77
N GLN A 130 -40.35 -16.67 -49.62
CA GLN A 130 -40.45 -17.68 -48.57
C GLN A 130 -39.61 -17.38 -47.32
N ASP A 131 -38.50 -16.64 -47.46
CA ASP A 131 -37.67 -16.33 -46.32
C ASP A 131 -37.79 -14.85 -45.92
N HIS A 132 -38.43 -14.61 -44.79
CA HIS A 132 -38.46 -13.26 -44.21
C HIS A 132 -37.07 -12.88 -43.65
N VAL A 133 -36.59 -11.68 -43.98
CA VAL A 133 -35.39 -11.11 -43.39
C VAL A 133 -35.57 -11.04 -41.86
N LYS A 134 -34.74 -11.74 -41.12
CA LYS A 134 -34.68 -11.68 -39.66
C LYS A 134 -33.51 -10.79 -39.25
N LEU A 135 -33.83 -9.83 -38.43
CA LEU A 135 -32.89 -8.90 -37.82
C LEU A 135 -32.76 -9.19 -36.34
N GLY A 136 -31.57 -9.13 -35.83
CA GLY A 136 -31.34 -9.26 -34.43
C GLY A 136 -30.10 -8.49 -33.98
N GLN A 137 -30.00 -8.38 -32.69
CA GLN A 137 -28.86 -7.78 -32.04
C GLN A 137 -28.41 -8.71 -30.92
N PHE A 138 -27.12 -8.94 -30.78
CA PHE A 138 -26.61 -9.68 -29.63
C PHE A 138 -26.92 -8.88 -28.36
N SER A 139 -27.38 -9.59 -27.32
CA SER A 139 -27.69 -8.97 -26.03
C SER A 139 -26.42 -8.38 -25.42
N GLN A 140 -26.54 -7.18 -24.89
CA GLN A 140 -25.49 -6.58 -24.07
C GLN A 140 -25.31 -7.41 -22.80
N GLN A 141 -24.08 -7.74 -22.47
CA GLN A 141 -23.78 -8.38 -21.21
C GLN A 141 -23.49 -7.32 -20.14
N SER A 142 -23.86 -7.65 -18.90
CA SER A 142 -23.58 -6.77 -17.76
C SER A 142 -22.08 -6.71 -17.47
N MET A 143 -21.60 -5.53 -17.13
CA MET A 143 -20.22 -5.32 -16.63
C MET A 143 -20.07 -5.68 -15.14
N SER A 144 -21.18 -5.97 -14.44
CA SER A 144 -21.19 -6.29 -13.03
C SER A 144 -20.23 -7.41 -12.64
N PRO A 145 -20.08 -8.53 -13.38
CA PRO A 145 -19.13 -9.59 -13.03
C PRO A 145 -17.68 -9.12 -12.92
N HIS A 146 -17.28 -8.14 -13.73
CA HIS A 146 -15.93 -7.56 -13.65
C HIS A 146 -15.74 -6.70 -12.39
N VAL A 147 -16.78 -5.94 -12.01
CA VAL A 147 -16.78 -5.14 -10.79
C VAL A 147 -16.75 -6.05 -9.56
N ASP A 148 -17.55 -7.13 -9.55
CA ASP A 148 -17.60 -8.10 -8.46
C ASP A 148 -16.25 -8.82 -8.30
N GLN A 149 -15.62 -9.19 -9.41
CA GLN A 149 -14.30 -9.82 -9.41
C GLN A 149 -13.22 -8.85 -8.88
N LEU A 150 -13.26 -7.58 -9.27
CA LEU A 150 -12.34 -6.56 -8.77
C LEU A 150 -12.52 -6.35 -7.26
N LYS A 151 -13.77 -6.28 -6.80
CA LYS A 151 -14.12 -6.17 -5.38
C LYS A 151 -13.66 -7.38 -4.57
N MET A 152 -13.75 -8.58 -5.14
CA MET A 152 -13.21 -9.79 -4.53
C MET A 152 -11.70 -9.71 -4.33
N PHE A 153 -10.93 -9.30 -5.36
CA PHE A 153 -9.48 -9.15 -5.22
C PHE A 153 -9.10 -8.04 -4.23
N ALA A 154 -9.86 -6.94 -4.20
CA ALA A 154 -9.68 -5.88 -3.20
C ALA A 154 -9.93 -6.41 -1.78
N SER A 155 -10.96 -7.25 -1.59
CA SER A 155 -11.26 -7.87 -0.28
C SER A 155 -10.13 -8.80 0.18
N LEU A 156 -9.62 -9.65 -0.73
CA LEU A 156 -8.49 -10.53 -0.42
C LEU A 156 -7.21 -9.75 -0.08
N PHE A 157 -6.95 -8.68 -0.83
CA PHE A 157 -5.82 -7.79 -0.55
C PHE A 157 -5.99 -7.08 0.79
N ALA A 158 -7.16 -6.52 1.06
CA ALA A 158 -7.48 -5.86 2.33
C ALA A 158 -7.26 -6.80 3.52
N GLY A 159 -7.75 -8.05 3.42
CA GLY A 159 -7.56 -9.08 4.45
C GLY A 159 -6.09 -9.43 4.68
N GLU A 160 -5.26 -9.50 3.63
CA GLU A 160 -3.83 -9.81 3.73
C GLU A 160 -3.04 -8.69 4.43
N VAL A 161 -3.36 -7.43 4.15
CA VAL A 161 -2.62 -6.27 4.70
C VAL A 161 -3.27 -5.67 5.95
N GLY A 162 -4.46 -6.15 6.34
CA GLY A 162 -5.20 -5.65 7.51
C GLY A 162 -5.87 -4.30 7.27
N LEU A 163 -6.24 -4.00 6.02
CA LEU A 163 -7.03 -2.84 5.62
C LEU A 163 -8.52 -3.19 5.55
N THR A 164 -9.35 -2.15 5.39
CA THR A 164 -10.77 -2.30 5.08
C THR A 164 -11.02 -2.12 3.58
N LEU A 165 -12.20 -2.51 3.09
CA LEU A 165 -12.59 -2.23 1.71
C LEU A 165 -12.77 -0.73 1.45
N ASP A 166 -13.19 0.02 2.49
CA ASP A 166 -13.35 1.47 2.42
C ASP A 166 -12.01 2.16 2.16
N ASP A 167 -10.92 1.68 2.78
CA ASP A 167 -9.55 2.16 2.53
C ASP A 167 -9.09 1.96 1.07
N LEU A 168 -9.68 0.99 0.38
CA LEU A 168 -9.39 0.68 -1.03
C LEU A 168 -10.36 1.36 -2.01
N GLY A 169 -11.21 2.25 -1.54
CA GLY A 169 -12.13 3.01 -2.38
C GLY A 169 -13.43 2.28 -2.73
N PHE A 170 -13.80 1.24 -1.97
CA PHE A 170 -15.09 0.56 -2.08
C PHE A 170 -15.97 0.88 -0.86
N PRO A 171 -16.58 2.07 -0.79
CA PRO A 171 -17.35 2.47 0.37
C PRO A 171 -18.58 1.56 0.55
N GLN A 172 -18.91 1.29 1.80
CA GLN A 172 -20.13 0.59 2.14
C GLN A 172 -21.35 1.50 1.96
N SER A 173 -22.46 0.92 1.53
CA SER A 173 -23.70 1.67 1.25
C SER A 173 -24.35 2.31 2.50
N ASN A 174 -24.05 1.79 3.69
CA ASN A 174 -24.51 2.35 4.96
C ASN A 174 -23.33 2.97 5.70
N PRO A 175 -23.38 4.26 6.06
CA PRO A 175 -22.34 4.88 6.88
C PRO A 175 -22.30 4.16 8.24
N SER A 176 -21.14 3.60 8.56
CA SER A 176 -20.90 2.97 9.85
C SER A 176 -20.82 4.03 10.94
N SER A 177 -21.23 3.67 12.17
CA SER A 177 -20.99 4.55 13.32
C SER A 177 -19.49 4.76 13.53
N TYR A 178 -19.09 5.86 14.19
CA TYR A 178 -17.70 6.13 14.51
C TYR A 178 -17.02 4.95 15.22
N ASP A 179 -17.70 4.32 16.18
CA ASP A 179 -17.17 3.18 16.91
C ASP A 179 -16.98 1.94 16.00
N ALA A 180 -17.87 1.73 15.05
CA ALA A 180 -17.73 0.65 14.08
C ALA A 180 -16.55 0.89 13.12
N ILE A 181 -16.34 2.13 12.67
CA ILE A 181 -15.17 2.52 11.86
C ILE A 181 -13.89 2.28 12.66
N LYS A 182 -13.85 2.73 13.92
CA LYS A 182 -12.71 2.53 14.80
C LYS A 182 -12.42 1.03 15.03
N ALA A 183 -13.46 0.24 15.28
CA ALA A 183 -13.32 -1.21 15.43
C ALA A 183 -12.82 -1.90 14.16
N SER A 184 -13.24 -1.44 12.97
CA SER A 184 -12.79 -2.01 11.70
C SER A 184 -11.29 -1.78 11.44
N HIS A 185 -10.71 -0.68 11.96
CA HIS A 185 -9.28 -0.36 11.83
C HIS A 185 -8.41 -0.93 12.96
N GLU A 186 -8.98 -1.67 13.92
CA GLU A 186 -8.24 -2.21 15.07
C GLU A 186 -7.10 -3.14 14.64
N ASN A 187 -7.30 -3.94 13.60
CA ASN A 187 -6.27 -4.82 13.06
C ASN A 187 -5.08 -4.03 12.49
N LEU A 188 -5.34 -2.93 11.78
CA LEU A 188 -4.31 -2.03 11.29
C LEU A 188 -3.55 -1.37 12.44
N ARG A 189 -4.28 -0.93 13.48
CA ARG A 189 -3.72 -0.34 14.71
C ARG A 189 -2.76 -1.31 15.41
N LEU A 190 -3.18 -2.56 15.62
CA LEU A 190 -2.35 -3.59 16.24
C LEU A 190 -1.11 -3.90 15.41
N THR A 191 -1.25 -3.93 14.10
CA THR A 191 -0.13 -4.15 13.17
C THR A 191 0.86 -2.98 13.24
N ALA A 192 0.38 -1.74 13.29
CA ALA A 192 1.23 -0.56 13.45
C ALA A 192 1.99 -0.59 14.79
N LYS A 193 1.30 -0.90 15.89
CA LYS A 193 1.95 -1.05 17.22
C LYS A 193 3.02 -2.15 17.22
N ALA A 194 2.77 -3.27 16.56
CA ALA A 194 3.78 -4.33 16.43
C ALA A 194 5.00 -3.87 15.60
N ALA A 195 4.77 -3.06 14.56
CA ALA A 195 5.85 -2.46 13.77
C ALA A 195 6.66 -1.46 14.61
N HIS A 196 6.01 -0.55 15.36
CA HIS A 196 6.69 0.37 16.28
C HIS A 196 7.60 -0.38 17.25
N LYS A 197 7.07 -1.44 17.89
CA LYS A 197 7.86 -2.28 18.80
C LYS A 197 9.07 -2.92 18.12
N SER A 198 8.91 -3.37 16.88
CA SER A 198 10.00 -3.95 16.09
C SER A 198 11.08 -2.93 15.74
N PHE A 199 10.67 -1.70 15.40
CA PHE A 199 11.58 -0.65 14.96
C PHE A 199 12.27 0.10 16.10
N ASN A 200 11.76 0.01 17.33
CA ASN A 200 12.33 0.69 18.51
C ASN A 200 13.83 0.48 18.63
N VAL A 201 14.30 -0.76 18.50
CA VAL A 201 15.72 -1.08 18.62
C VAL A 201 16.55 -0.39 17.54
N GLY A 202 16.04 -0.36 16.30
CA GLY A 202 16.71 0.35 15.20
C GLY A 202 16.77 1.85 15.45
N ILE A 203 15.67 2.46 15.87
CA ILE A 203 15.63 3.91 16.15
C ILE A 203 16.53 4.28 17.32
N LEU A 204 16.56 3.49 18.40
CA LEU A 204 17.49 3.68 19.52
C LEU A 204 18.95 3.60 19.05
N ASN A 205 19.29 2.64 18.19
CA ASN A 205 20.63 2.53 17.63
C ASN A 205 20.97 3.74 16.74
N ALA A 206 20.04 4.21 15.93
CA ALA A 206 20.24 5.42 15.12
C ALA A 206 20.46 6.66 16.01
N GLY A 207 19.65 6.82 17.06
CA GLY A 207 19.80 7.88 18.05
C GLY A 207 21.15 7.82 18.78
N PHE A 208 21.58 6.62 19.16
CA PHE A 208 22.89 6.39 19.76
C PHE A 208 24.03 6.84 18.84
N LEU A 209 24.04 6.37 17.58
CA LEU A 209 25.08 6.76 16.61
C LEU A 209 25.05 8.27 16.35
N ALA A 210 23.87 8.86 16.23
CA ALA A 210 23.71 10.30 16.02
C ALA A 210 24.26 11.13 17.21
N ALA A 211 24.00 10.70 18.45
CA ALA A 211 24.52 11.36 19.64
C ALA A 211 26.04 11.29 19.69
N CYS A 212 26.61 10.11 19.43
CA CYS A 212 28.08 9.93 19.41
C CYS A 212 28.75 10.81 18.35
N ILE A 213 28.14 10.97 17.17
CA ILE A 213 28.68 11.83 16.11
C ILE A 213 28.53 13.31 16.46
N ARG A 214 27.35 13.72 16.98
CA ARG A 214 27.07 15.12 17.32
C ARG A 214 28.03 15.66 18.37
N ASP A 215 28.32 14.86 19.40
CA ASP A 215 29.06 15.27 20.57
C ASP A 215 30.56 14.89 20.49
N ASP A 216 30.95 14.22 19.40
CA ASP A 216 32.28 13.59 19.22
C ASP A 216 32.74 12.80 20.46
N TYR A 217 31.81 12.08 21.04
CA TYR A 217 31.99 11.31 22.26
C TYR A 217 31.47 9.90 22.11
N ASP A 218 32.22 8.93 22.63
CA ASP A 218 31.87 7.51 22.54
C ASP A 218 31.01 7.11 23.75
N TYR A 219 29.73 7.32 23.64
CA TYR A 219 28.76 6.94 24.66
C TYR A 219 28.69 5.43 24.82
N THR A 220 28.42 4.96 26.05
CA THR A 220 28.04 3.56 26.26
C THR A 220 26.56 3.36 25.95
N ARG A 221 26.21 2.18 25.45
CA ARG A 221 24.79 1.84 25.16
C ARG A 221 23.91 1.95 26.40
N GLN A 222 24.45 1.72 27.59
CA GLN A 222 23.73 1.87 28.87
C GLN A 222 23.31 3.31 29.16
N GLN A 223 24.12 4.30 28.78
CA GLN A 223 23.81 5.71 28.99
C GLN A 223 22.60 6.17 28.15
N ILE A 224 22.43 5.58 26.98
CA ILE A 224 21.34 5.92 26.05
C ILE A 224 20.15 4.94 26.18
N ALA A 225 20.32 3.80 26.82
CA ALA A 225 19.24 2.83 27.04
C ALA A 225 18.04 3.36 27.87
N ILE A 226 18.24 4.47 28.58
CA ILE A 226 17.19 5.16 29.35
C ILE A 226 16.21 5.88 28.41
N THR A 227 16.65 6.27 27.21
CA THR A 227 15.79 6.92 26.21
C THR A 227 14.96 5.87 25.48
N SER A 228 13.69 6.18 25.22
CA SER A 228 12.82 5.35 24.35
C SER A 228 12.29 6.19 23.20
N PRO A 229 12.13 5.61 22.01
CA PRO A 229 11.50 6.35 20.91
C PRO A 229 10.05 6.69 21.27
N LEU A 230 9.68 7.95 21.09
CA LEU A 230 8.31 8.39 21.21
C LEU A 230 7.57 8.15 19.90
N TRP A 231 6.54 7.34 19.93
CA TRP A 231 5.66 7.10 18.80
C TRP A 231 4.34 7.82 18.99
N LEU A 232 3.95 8.60 18.01
CA LEU A 232 2.60 9.11 17.97
C LEU A 232 1.60 7.95 17.83
N PRO A 233 0.43 8.01 18.49
CA PRO A 233 -0.61 7.00 18.35
C PRO A 233 -1.02 6.91 16.87
N PRO A 234 -1.26 5.70 16.32
CA PRO A 234 -1.64 5.51 14.92
C PRO A 234 -2.93 6.22 14.51
N PHE A 235 -3.81 6.48 15.48
CA PHE A 235 -5.03 7.27 15.32
C PHE A 235 -5.03 8.38 16.34
N GLN A 236 -5.30 9.59 15.88
CA GLN A 236 -5.47 10.73 16.79
C GLN A 236 -6.68 10.50 17.69
N ALA A 237 -6.55 10.91 18.95
CA ALA A 237 -7.66 10.89 19.88
C ALA A 237 -8.69 11.94 19.45
N ASP A 238 -9.96 11.54 19.36
CA ASP A 238 -11.06 12.47 19.15
C ASP A 238 -11.32 13.30 20.44
N VAL A 239 -11.93 14.47 20.28
CA VAL A 239 -12.24 15.38 21.42
C VAL A 239 -13.05 14.70 22.52
N SER A 240 -14.00 13.83 22.15
CA SER A 240 -14.76 13.02 23.09
C SER A 240 -13.90 12.01 23.85
N MET A 241 -12.92 11.43 23.17
CA MET A 241 -11.96 10.49 23.76
C MET A 241 -10.99 11.21 24.71
N LEU A 242 -10.57 12.43 24.36
CA LEU A 242 -9.74 13.26 25.23
C LEU A 242 -10.44 13.60 26.56
N GLY A 243 -11.76 13.88 26.53
CA GLY A 243 -12.56 14.05 27.72
C GLY A 243 -12.57 12.81 28.60
N ALA A 244 -12.86 11.63 28.02
CA ALA A 244 -12.86 10.35 28.75
C ALA A 244 -11.46 9.99 29.30
N ILE A 245 -10.39 10.28 28.55
CA ILE A 245 -9.01 10.10 29.00
C ILE A 245 -8.71 11.06 30.16
N GLY A 246 -9.12 12.34 30.09
CA GLY A 246 -8.96 13.32 31.15
C GLY A 246 -9.62 12.87 32.45
N ASP A 247 -10.86 12.37 32.38
CA ASP A 247 -11.56 11.81 33.54
C ASP A 247 -10.86 10.57 34.13
N ALA A 248 -10.37 9.69 33.26
CA ALA A 248 -9.62 8.50 33.68
C ALA A 248 -8.29 8.90 34.36
N ILE A 249 -7.56 9.85 33.78
CA ILE A 249 -6.31 10.40 34.33
C ILE A 249 -6.56 11.01 35.71
N GLN A 250 -7.62 11.81 35.87
CA GLN A 250 -7.98 12.43 37.15
C GLN A 250 -8.27 11.36 38.21
N LYS A 251 -9.01 10.31 37.87
CA LYS A 251 -9.30 9.20 38.78
C LYS A 251 -8.03 8.42 39.17
N ILE A 252 -7.11 8.19 38.24
CA ILE A 252 -5.84 7.52 38.51
C ILE A 252 -4.96 8.39 39.42
N ASN A 253 -4.80 9.67 39.13
CA ASN A 253 -4.00 10.59 39.94
C ASN A 253 -4.59 10.82 41.33
N THR A 254 -5.90 10.72 41.48
CA THR A 254 -6.55 10.77 42.79
C THR A 254 -6.22 9.54 43.66
N SER A 255 -6.13 8.37 43.01
CA SER A 255 -5.82 7.09 43.68
C SER A 255 -4.34 6.87 43.89
N TYR A 256 -3.52 7.32 42.93
CA TYR A 256 -2.07 7.17 42.91
C TYR A 256 -1.42 8.46 42.39
N PRO A 257 -1.13 9.44 43.28
CA PRO A 257 -0.47 10.67 42.91
C PRO A 257 0.87 10.42 42.23
N GLU A 258 1.18 11.15 41.16
CA GLU A 258 2.43 11.07 40.37
C GLU A 258 2.66 9.76 39.61
N TYR A 259 1.66 8.88 39.50
CA TYR A 259 1.80 7.64 38.71
C TYR A 259 1.95 7.89 37.20
N LEU A 260 1.30 8.96 36.69
CA LEU A 260 1.36 9.36 35.30
C LEU A 260 2.32 10.53 35.13
N THR A 261 3.45 10.27 34.49
CA THR A 261 4.42 11.30 34.06
C THR A 261 3.92 12.02 32.81
N GLU A 262 4.44 13.24 32.54
CA GLU A 262 4.12 13.99 31.30
C GLU A 262 4.36 13.16 30.03
N GLU A 263 5.43 12.36 29.98
CA GLU A 263 5.73 11.49 28.85
C GLU A 263 4.65 10.43 28.61
N LYS A 264 4.11 9.83 29.69
CA LYS A 264 3.01 8.87 29.59
C LYS A 264 1.70 9.53 29.19
N LEU A 265 1.49 10.77 29.60
CA LEU A 265 0.33 11.55 29.16
C LEU A 265 0.39 11.87 27.69
N LEU A 266 1.55 12.30 27.18
CA LEU A 266 1.80 12.52 25.75
C LEU A 266 1.61 11.22 24.95
N GLU A 267 2.09 10.09 25.44
CA GLU A 267 1.91 8.78 24.79
C GLU A 267 0.43 8.36 24.72
N LEU A 268 -0.36 8.66 25.76
CA LEU A 268 -1.78 8.31 25.82
C LEU A 268 -2.66 9.26 25.01
N THR A 269 -2.35 10.55 25.01
CA THR A 269 -3.17 11.58 24.36
C THR A 269 -2.73 11.86 22.92
N GLY A 270 -1.47 11.66 22.62
CA GLY A 270 -0.89 11.97 21.31
C GLY A 270 -0.76 13.47 21.03
N ILE A 271 -0.77 14.31 22.07
CA ILE A 271 -0.66 15.78 21.97
C ILE A 271 0.71 16.22 22.43
#